data_3c15ba1ffed4e0ad3d8bfc9f3778a143
#
_entry.id   3c15ba1ffed4e0ad3d8bfc9f3778a143
#
_cell.length_a   1.000
_cell.length_b   1.000
_cell.length_c   1.000
_cell.angle_alpha   90.00
_cell.angle_beta   90.00
_cell.angle_gamma   90.00
#
_symmetry.space_group_name_H-M   'P 1'
#
loop_
_entity.id
_entity.type
_entity.pdbx_description
1 polymer ?
#
loop_
_entity_poly.entity_id
_entity_poly.type
_entity_poly.pdbx_seq_one_letter_code
_entity_poly.pdbx_strand_id
1 'polypeptide(L)'
;KLRNQMRAEIIKLRQRINTTFMYVTHDQTEAMTLGDRIVIMKDGFVNQIGTPQDLFDRPVNLFVAGFIGMPVMNFFDGCKLELKDGVYYANVKGVEYKLSDFQQKALKANGQEPCDIVAGIRPQHIRVGEGKLSGAVEVSEMLGSEVDLHVNCGGDDVVMVLQTIDL
;
A
#
# COMPACT_ATOMS: atom_id res chain seq x y z
N LYS A 1 4.26 24.04 -7.12
CA LYS A 1 5.32 24.32 -8.12
C LYS A 1 6.71 24.44 -7.44
N LEU A 2 6.85 25.27 -6.39
CA LEU A 2 8.13 25.48 -5.69
C LEU A 2 8.70 24.23 -5.05
N ARG A 3 7.88 23.41 -4.37
CA ARG A 3 8.32 22.15 -3.74
C ARG A 3 8.92 21.15 -4.75
N ASN A 4 8.33 21.04 -5.95
CA ASN A 4 8.85 20.15 -7.00
C ASN A 4 10.20 20.63 -7.53
N GLN A 5 10.38 21.94 -7.66
CA GLN A 5 11.65 22.52 -8.05
C GLN A 5 12.72 22.29 -6.99
N MET A 6 12.41 22.51 -5.70
CA MET A 6 13.34 22.21 -4.59
C MET A 6 13.78 20.74 -4.58
N ARG A 7 12.84 19.81 -4.73
CA ARG A 7 13.18 18.37 -4.80
C ARG A 7 14.15 18.07 -5.94
N ALA A 8 13.88 18.60 -7.12
CA ALA A 8 14.79 18.42 -8.26
C ALA A 8 16.21 18.97 -8.00
N GLU A 9 16.31 20.14 -7.36
CA GLU A 9 17.62 20.71 -7.00
C GLU A 9 18.36 19.90 -5.92
N ILE A 10 17.62 19.37 -4.92
CA ILE A 10 18.20 18.47 -3.91
C ILE A 10 18.76 17.19 -4.58
N ILE A 11 18.02 16.59 -5.52
CA ILE A 11 18.47 15.40 -6.26
C ILE A 11 19.76 15.71 -7.03
N LYS A 12 19.80 16.83 -7.76
CA LYS A 12 20.99 17.26 -8.50
C LYS A 12 22.19 17.51 -7.57
N LEU A 13 21.95 18.16 -6.43
CA LEU A 13 22.98 18.43 -5.43
C LEU A 13 23.55 17.11 -4.88
N ARG A 14 22.68 16.18 -4.51
CA ARG A 14 23.08 14.84 -4.04
C ARG A 14 23.96 14.11 -5.04
N GLN A 15 23.62 14.14 -6.33
CA GLN A 15 24.41 13.51 -7.40
C GLN A 15 25.80 14.14 -7.56
N ARG A 16 25.95 15.42 -7.22
CA ARG A 16 27.23 16.12 -7.32
C ARG A 16 28.14 15.91 -6.11
N ILE A 17 27.54 15.80 -4.93
CA ILE A 17 28.27 15.75 -3.66
C ILE A 17 28.44 14.31 -3.21
N ASN A 18 29.03 13.43 -3.80
CA ASN A 18 29.22 12.02 -3.45
C ASN A 18 29.46 11.76 -1.92
N THR A 19 28.46 12.05 -1.08
CA THR A 19 28.50 11.92 0.38
C THR A 19 27.18 11.35 0.91
N THR A 20 27.21 10.82 2.13
CA THR A 20 25.99 10.42 2.83
C THR A 20 25.19 11.66 3.22
N PHE A 21 23.94 11.69 2.84
CA PHE A 21 23.01 12.78 3.09
C PHE A 21 21.83 12.27 3.92
N MET A 22 21.55 12.93 5.03
CA MET A 22 20.39 12.64 5.86
C MET A 22 19.37 13.75 5.69
N TYR A 23 18.13 13.38 5.32
CA TYR A 23 17.01 14.29 5.15
C TYR A 23 15.84 13.87 6.03
N VAL A 24 15.34 14.77 6.86
CA VAL A 24 14.20 14.52 7.75
C VAL A 24 12.99 15.26 7.21
N THR A 25 11.91 14.53 6.96
CA THR A 25 10.66 15.08 6.44
C THR A 25 9.47 14.33 6.99
N HIS A 26 8.32 14.97 7.00
CA HIS A 26 7.01 14.33 7.21
C HIS A 26 6.24 14.15 5.87
N ASP A 27 6.80 14.60 4.76
CA ASP A 27 6.19 14.47 3.42
C ASP A 27 6.65 13.15 2.79
N GLN A 28 5.69 12.24 2.57
CA GLN A 28 5.97 10.92 1.97
C GLN A 28 6.54 11.04 0.56
N THR A 29 6.05 12.01 -0.24
CA THR A 29 6.53 12.19 -1.62
C THR A 29 7.99 12.61 -1.62
N GLU A 30 8.41 13.46 -0.67
CA GLU A 30 9.82 13.80 -0.51
C GLU A 30 10.65 12.59 -0.12
N ALA A 31 10.21 11.82 0.89
CA ALA A 31 10.92 10.63 1.33
C ALA A 31 11.09 9.60 0.21
N MET A 32 10.00 9.31 -0.52
CA MET A 32 9.98 8.32 -1.61
C MET A 32 10.79 8.74 -2.83
N THR A 33 10.94 10.05 -3.08
CA THR A 33 11.64 10.57 -4.26
C THR A 33 13.10 10.94 -4.01
N LEU A 34 13.44 11.34 -2.79
CA LEU A 34 14.80 11.80 -2.44
C LEU A 34 15.68 10.69 -1.85
N GLY A 35 15.08 9.72 -1.15
CA GLY A 35 15.83 8.71 -0.41
C GLY A 35 16.20 7.48 -1.24
N ASP A 36 17.45 7.02 -1.16
CA ASP A 36 17.82 5.67 -1.58
C ASP A 36 17.37 4.65 -0.52
N ARG A 37 17.37 5.08 0.74
CA ARG A 37 16.84 4.35 1.88
C ARG A 37 16.01 5.29 2.75
N ILE A 38 14.90 4.78 3.25
CA ILE A 38 13.98 5.49 4.13
C ILE A 38 13.95 4.79 5.47
N VAL A 39 13.95 5.57 6.54
CA VAL A 39 13.73 5.11 7.90
C VAL A 39 12.36 5.61 8.35
N ILE A 40 11.43 4.68 8.57
CA ILE A 40 10.10 5.00 9.10
C ILE A 40 10.16 4.93 10.62
N MET A 41 9.79 6.03 11.27
CA MET A 41 9.78 6.14 12.72
C MET A 41 8.37 6.44 13.24
N LYS A 42 8.06 5.91 14.42
CA LYS A 42 6.86 6.22 15.18
C LYS A 42 7.20 6.20 16.66
N ASP A 43 6.78 7.23 17.38
CA ASP A 43 6.94 7.35 18.84
C ASP A 43 8.39 7.14 19.31
N GLY A 44 9.37 7.63 18.52
CA GLY A 44 10.80 7.49 18.81
C GLY A 44 11.42 6.15 18.40
N PHE A 45 10.62 5.19 17.92
CA PHE A 45 11.10 3.87 17.50
C PHE A 45 11.17 3.75 15.97
N VAL A 46 12.22 3.07 15.49
CA VAL A 46 12.34 2.68 14.09
C VAL A 46 11.40 1.50 13.82
N ASN A 47 10.47 1.68 12.89
CA ASN A 47 9.54 0.63 12.49
C ASN A 47 10.07 -0.18 11.30
N GLN A 48 10.62 0.49 10.28
CA GLN A 48 11.21 -0.19 9.13
C GLN A 48 12.28 0.69 8.49
N ILE A 49 13.30 0.03 7.93
CA ILE A 49 14.32 0.65 7.08
C ILE A 49 14.36 -0.13 5.77
N GLY A 50 14.26 0.57 4.64
CA GLY A 50 14.30 -0.07 3.33
C GLY A 50 14.41 0.93 2.19
N THR A 51 14.45 0.41 0.97
CA THR A 51 14.26 1.24 -0.22
C THR A 51 12.81 1.72 -0.30
N PRO A 52 12.51 2.80 -1.03
CA PRO A 52 11.12 3.22 -1.26
C PRO A 52 10.21 2.07 -1.71
N GLN A 53 10.70 1.26 -2.65
CA GLN A 53 9.95 0.13 -3.19
C GLN A 53 9.70 -0.97 -2.16
N ASP A 54 10.71 -1.31 -1.33
CA ASP A 54 10.54 -2.32 -0.26
C ASP A 54 9.49 -1.89 0.76
N LEU A 55 9.48 -0.61 1.14
CA LEU A 55 8.50 -0.07 2.10
C LEU A 55 7.07 -0.11 1.55
N PHE A 56 6.92 0.11 0.24
CA PHE A 56 5.63 0.07 -0.44
C PHE A 56 5.13 -1.36 -0.63
N ASP A 57 6.00 -2.26 -1.10
CA ASP A 57 5.62 -3.64 -1.48
C ASP A 57 5.61 -4.60 -0.29
N ARG A 58 6.48 -4.35 0.71
CA ARG A 58 6.74 -5.27 1.83
C ARG A 58 6.74 -4.56 3.18
N PRO A 59 5.66 -3.87 3.54
CA PRO A 59 5.56 -3.26 4.86
C PRO A 59 5.60 -4.33 5.95
N VAL A 60 6.40 -4.09 7.01
CA VAL A 60 6.59 -5.08 8.08
C VAL A 60 5.45 -5.12 9.09
N ASN A 61 4.61 -4.09 9.12
CA ASN A 61 3.45 -4.01 10.01
C ASN A 61 2.36 -3.09 9.43
N LEU A 62 1.19 -3.11 10.08
CA LEU A 62 0.02 -2.31 9.65
C LEU A 62 0.29 -0.81 9.66
N PHE A 63 1.12 -0.33 10.61
CA PHE A 63 1.47 1.08 10.64
C PHE A 63 2.23 1.51 9.38
N VAL A 64 3.27 0.77 8.99
CA VAL A 64 4.04 1.08 7.77
C VAL A 64 3.16 0.94 6.53
N ALA A 65 2.32 -0.11 6.47
CA ALA A 65 1.41 -0.33 5.36
C ALA A 65 0.40 0.82 5.16
N GLY A 66 -0.16 1.32 6.26
CA GLY A 66 -1.11 2.45 6.25
C GLY A 66 -0.45 3.82 6.22
N PHE A 67 0.88 3.90 6.47
CA PHE A 67 1.60 5.17 6.40
C PHE A 67 2.16 5.44 5.00
N ILE A 68 2.60 4.42 4.27
CA ILE A 68 3.21 4.56 2.94
C ILE A 68 2.17 4.36 1.84
N GLY A 69 2.12 5.32 0.91
CA GLY A 69 1.25 5.33 -0.27
C GLY A 69 0.25 6.49 -0.26
N MET A 70 -0.10 6.97 -1.44
CA MET A 70 -1.13 7.99 -1.68
C MET A 70 -1.99 7.57 -2.87
N PRO A 71 -3.26 7.27 -2.61
CA PRO A 71 -3.90 7.08 -1.30
C PRO A 71 -3.27 5.94 -0.48
N VAL A 72 -3.55 5.89 0.83
CA VAL A 72 -3.04 4.84 1.72
C VAL A 72 -3.69 3.48 1.43
N MET A 73 -3.11 2.40 1.97
CA MET A 73 -3.65 1.05 1.83
C MET A 73 -5.04 0.95 2.47
N ASN A 74 -5.98 0.31 1.77
CA ASN A 74 -7.24 -0.10 2.38
C ASN A 74 -7.02 -1.30 3.29
N PHE A 75 -7.69 -1.32 4.43
CA PHE A 75 -7.67 -2.45 5.37
C PHE A 75 -9.07 -2.98 5.58
N PHE A 76 -9.19 -4.30 5.66
CA PHE A 76 -10.40 -5.02 6.01
C PHE A 76 -10.13 -5.82 7.28
N ASP A 77 -10.85 -5.48 8.33
CA ASP A 77 -10.83 -6.21 9.59
C ASP A 77 -11.74 -7.44 9.55
N GLY A 78 -11.55 -8.36 10.49
CA GLY A 78 -12.39 -9.56 10.64
C GLY A 78 -12.24 -10.55 9.47
N CYS A 79 -11.17 -10.48 8.72
CA CYS A 79 -10.83 -11.44 7.69
C CYS A 79 -10.21 -12.71 8.27
N LYS A 80 -10.23 -13.80 7.50
CA LYS A 80 -9.64 -15.08 7.90
C LYS A 80 -8.64 -15.57 6.86
N LEU A 81 -7.53 -16.09 7.36
CA LEU A 81 -6.62 -16.91 6.57
C LEU A 81 -7.10 -18.35 6.63
N GLU A 82 -7.36 -18.95 5.50
CA GLU A 82 -7.84 -20.31 5.36
C GLU A 82 -6.82 -21.15 4.57
N LEU A 83 -6.69 -22.43 4.94
CA LEU A 83 -5.84 -23.39 4.23
C LEU A 83 -6.72 -24.54 3.71
N LYS A 84 -6.81 -24.69 2.38
CA LYS A 84 -7.61 -25.71 1.71
C LYS A 84 -6.74 -26.44 0.69
N ASP A 85 -6.61 -27.73 0.82
CA ASP A 85 -5.80 -28.58 -0.08
C ASP A 85 -4.36 -28.07 -0.30
N GLY A 86 -3.75 -27.52 0.76
CA GLY A 86 -2.39 -26.98 0.72
C GLY A 86 -2.27 -25.59 0.04
N VAL A 87 -3.39 -24.92 -0.18
CA VAL A 87 -3.47 -23.56 -0.76
C VAL A 87 -4.08 -22.59 0.23
N TYR A 88 -3.42 -21.47 0.44
CA TYR A 88 -3.93 -20.39 1.31
C TYR A 88 -4.88 -19.45 0.57
N TYR A 89 -5.94 -19.11 1.27
CA TYR A 89 -6.94 -18.13 0.84
C TYR A 89 -7.15 -17.08 1.93
N ALA A 90 -7.41 -15.85 1.53
CA ALA A 90 -7.94 -14.82 2.41
C ALA A 90 -9.45 -14.76 2.22
N ASN A 91 -10.21 -14.95 3.29
CA ASN A 91 -11.66 -14.74 3.30
C ASN A 91 -11.92 -13.30 3.76
N VAL A 92 -12.37 -12.47 2.81
CA VAL A 92 -12.69 -11.06 3.03
C VAL A 92 -14.18 -10.88 2.81
N LYS A 93 -14.92 -10.51 3.85
CA LYS A 93 -16.39 -10.33 3.79
C LYS A 93 -17.15 -11.52 3.18
N GLY A 94 -16.71 -12.74 3.48
CA GLY A 94 -17.33 -13.96 2.95
C GLY A 94 -16.87 -14.35 1.52
N VAL A 95 -15.98 -13.57 0.92
CA VAL A 95 -15.42 -13.87 -0.39
C VAL A 95 -14.01 -14.41 -0.24
N GLU A 96 -13.74 -15.55 -0.87
CA GLU A 96 -12.43 -16.18 -0.87
C GLU A 96 -11.56 -15.66 -2.00
N TYR A 97 -10.36 -15.19 -1.63
CA TYR A 97 -9.32 -14.76 -2.55
C TYR A 97 -8.11 -15.68 -2.40
N LYS A 98 -7.73 -16.35 -3.48
CA LYS A 98 -6.48 -17.10 -3.51
C LYS A 98 -5.31 -16.14 -3.37
N LEU A 99 -4.43 -16.40 -2.41
CA LEU A 99 -3.22 -15.60 -2.22
C LEU A 99 -2.22 -15.81 -3.37
N SER A 100 -1.39 -14.80 -3.62
CA SER A 100 -0.35 -14.85 -4.65
C SER A 100 0.69 -15.94 -4.36
N ASP A 101 1.40 -16.38 -5.39
CA ASP A 101 2.45 -17.42 -5.23
C ASP A 101 3.55 -16.99 -4.25
N PHE A 102 3.85 -15.70 -4.19
CA PHE A 102 4.80 -15.15 -3.22
C PHE A 102 4.29 -15.32 -1.78
N GLN A 103 3.03 -14.95 -1.52
CA GLN A 103 2.40 -15.10 -0.21
C GLN A 103 2.25 -16.59 0.15
N GLN A 104 1.85 -17.44 -0.80
CA GLN A 104 1.79 -18.89 -0.62
C GLN A 104 3.11 -19.46 -0.12
N LYS A 105 4.23 -19.09 -0.77
CA LYS A 105 5.58 -19.55 -0.39
C LYS A 105 5.96 -19.08 1.01
N ALA A 106 5.71 -17.82 1.34
CA ALA A 106 6.05 -17.26 2.65
C ALA A 106 5.27 -17.93 3.78
N LEU A 107 3.96 -18.12 3.61
CA LEU A 107 3.11 -18.76 4.61
C LEU A 107 3.47 -20.23 4.81
N LYS A 108 3.76 -20.97 3.72
CA LYS A 108 4.21 -22.38 3.78
C LYS A 108 5.56 -22.51 4.47
N ALA A 109 6.51 -21.62 4.16
CA ALA A 109 7.85 -21.64 4.76
C ALA A 109 7.79 -21.41 6.28
N ASN A 110 6.83 -20.61 6.73
CA ASN A 110 6.62 -20.32 8.15
C ASN A 110 5.68 -21.31 8.85
N GLY A 111 5.13 -22.29 8.14
CA GLY A 111 4.14 -23.22 8.69
C GLY A 111 2.90 -22.52 9.25
N GLN A 112 2.44 -21.48 8.58
CA GLN A 112 1.36 -20.63 9.09
C GLN A 112 0.05 -21.40 9.17
N GLU A 113 -0.53 -21.46 10.35
CA GLU A 113 -1.86 -22.02 10.58
C GLU A 113 -2.96 -21.02 10.21
N PRO A 114 -4.18 -21.50 9.86
CA PRO A 114 -5.35 -20.65 9.71
C PRO A 114 -5.59 -19.77 10.93
N CYS A 115 -5.86 -18.47 10.72
CA CYS A 115 -6.05 -17.52 11.80
C CYS A 115 -6.87 -16.31 11.34
N ASP A 116 -7.28 -15.46 12.28
CA ASP A 116 -7.84 -14.17 11.98
C ASP A 116 -6.74 -13.24 11.47
N ILE A 117 -7.05 -12.47 10.44
CA ILE A 117 -6.11 -11.54 9.80
C ILE A 117 -6.78 -10.19 9.52
N VAL A 118 -5.94 -9.18 9.33
CA VAL A 118 -6.33 -7.95 8.64
C VAL A 118 -5.85 -8.07 7.18
N ALA A 119 -6.76 -7.96 6.24
CA ALA A 119 -6.40 -7.96 4.83
C ALA A 119 -6.16 -6.53 4.34
N GLY A 120 -5.06 -6.30 3.63
CA GLY A 120 -4.71 -5.00 3.06
C GLY A 120 -4.62 -5.05 1.53
N ILE A 121 -5.15 -4.02 0.86
CA ILE A 121 -5.00 -3.85 -0.58
C ILE A 121 -4.71 -2.39 -0.93
N ARG A 122 -3.73 -2.18 -1.81
CA ARG A 122 -3.44 -0.84 -2.34
C ARG A 122 -4.57 -0.37 -3.25
N PRO A 123 -4.97 0.92 -3.19
CA PRO A 123 -6.01 1.49 -4.06
C PRO A 123 -5.79 1.23 -5.55
N GLN A 124 -4.53 1.29 -6.00
CA GLN A 124 -4.12 1.07 -7.38
C GLN A 124 -4.23 -0.40 -7.84
N HIS A 125 -4.37 -1.34 -6.90
CA HIS A 125 -4.47 -2.78 -7.20
C HIS A 125 -5.92 -3.28 -7.26
N ILE A 126 -6.89 -2.41 -6.92
CA ILE A 126 -8.31 -2.74 -7.04
C ILE A 126 -8.74 -2.50 -8.49
N ARG A 127 -9.54 -3.40 -9.02
CA ARG A 127 -10.08 -3.31 -10.37
C ARG A 127 -11.60 -3.37 -10.34
N VAL A 128 -12.23 -2.59 -11.22
CA VAL A 128 -13.67 -2.67 -11.48
C VAL A 128 -13.92 -3.79 -12.50
N GLY A 129 -15.01 -4.53 -12.33
CA GLY A 129 -15.37 -5.59 -13.25
C GLY A 129 -16.26 -6.64 -12.61
N GLU A 130 -16.21 -7.86 -13.12
CA GLU A 130 -16.95 -9.01 -12.61
C GLU A 130 -16.31 -9.55 -11.30
N GLY A 131 -16.21 -8.69 -10.29
CA GLY A 131 -15.72 -9.03 -8.97
C GLY A 131 -16.78 -9.70 -8.11
N LYS A 132 -16.33 -10.33 -7.02
CA LYS A 132 -17.24 -10.94 -6.04
C LYS A 132 -17.66 -9.97 -4.93
N LEU A 133 -16.93 -8.87 -4.75
CA LEU A 133 -17.32 -7.79 -3.85
C LEU A 133 -18.04 -6.71 -4.65
N SER A 134 -19.12 -6.19 -4.09
CA SER A 134 -19.85 -5.06 -4.63
C SER A 134 -19.87 -3.91 -3.63
N GLY A 135 -19.93 -2.69 -4.13
CA GLY A 135 -20.01 -1.49 -3.31
C GLY A 135 -20.72 -0.37 -4.05
N ALA A 136 -21.12 0.65 -3.30
CA ALA A 136 -21.70 1.88 -3.84
C ALA A 136 -20.65 2.98 -3.86
N VAL A 137 -20.47 3.64 -5.00
CA VAL A 137 -19.60 4.82 -5.09
C VAL A 137 -20.28 5.97 -4.34
N GLU A 138 -19.61 6.50 -3.33
CA GLU A 138 -20.10 7.65 -2.54
C GLU A 138 -19.46 8.96 -2.99
N VAL A 139 -18.16 8.93 -3.34
CA VAL A 139 -17.41 10.11 -3.80
C VAL A 139 -16.54 9.73 -4.99
N SER A 140 -16.39 10.67 -5.91
CA SER A 140 -15.50 10.57 -7.06
C SER A 140 -14.66 11.84 -7.15
N GLU A 141 -13.34 11.71 -7.04
CA GLU A 141 -12.38 12.81 -7.12
C GLU A 141 -11.60 12.72 -8.43
N MET A 142 -11.87 13.62 -9.36
CA MET A 142 -11.17 13.69 -10.65
C MET A 142 -9.82 14.40 -10.50
N LEU A 143 -8.74 13.69 -10.65
CA LEU A 143 -7.36 14.20 -10.52
C LEU A 143 -6.64 14.33 -11.88
N GLY A 144 -7.40 14.49 -12.95
CA GLY A 144 -6.89 14.63 -14.32
C GLY A 144 -6.77 13.29 -15.02
N SER A 145 -5.62 12.62 -14.98
CA SER A 145 -5.42 11.29 -15.57
C SER A 145 -5.93 10.15 -14.69
N GLU A 146 -6.24 10.43 -13.44
CA GLU A 146 -6.68 9.46 -12.44
C GLU A 146 -7.98 9.91 -11.79
N VAL A 147 -8.73 8.95 -11.29
CA VAL A 147 -9.93 9.17 -10.49
C VAL A 147 -9.80 8.37 -9.22
N ASP A 148 -9.92 9.04 -8.08
CA ASP A 148 -10.05 8.38 -6.80
C ASP A 148 -11.53 8.19 -6.50
N LEU A 149 -11.95 6.93 -6.35
CA LEU A 149 -13.31 6.57 -5.99
C LEU A 149 -13.35 6.11 -4.53
N HIS A 150 -14.24 6.70 -3.76
CA HIS A 150 -14.61 6.22 -2.44
C HIS A 150 -15.84 5.33 -2.57
N VAL A 151 -15.68 4.07 -2.23
CA VAL A 151 -16.68 3.03 -2.44
C VAL A 151 -17.06 2.41 -1.10
N ASN A 152 -18.31 2.49 -0.73
CA ASN A 152 -18.82 1.81 0.45
C ASN A 152 -19.02 0.31 0.14
N CYS A 153 -18.16 -0.52 0.70
CA CYS A 153 -18.21 -1.98 0.57
C CYS A 153 -18.73 -2.62 1.86
N GLY A 154 -20.05 -2.56 2.06
CA GLY A 154 -20.67 -3.17 3.22
C GLY A 154 -20.23 -2.55 4.56
N GLY A 155 -20.14 -1.22 4.59
CA GLY A 155 -19.77 -0.42 5.76
C GLY A 155 -18.29 0.00 5.83
N ASP A 156 -17.41 -0.57 5.00
CA ASP A 156 -16.04 -0.11 4.88
C ASP A 156 -15.91 0.91 3.73
N ASP A 157 -15.23 2.02 3.99
CA ASP A 157 -14.82 2.97 2.96
C ASP A 157 -13.56 2.43 2.26
N VAL A 158 -13.71 2.11 0.97
CA VAL A 158 -12.64 1.54 0.13
C VAL A 158 -12.25 2.55 -0.92
N VAL A 159 -11.02 3.01 -0.89
CA VAL A 159 -10.49 3.91 -1.91
C VAL A 159 -9.94 3.10 -3.08
N MET A 160 -10.33 3.46 -4.30
CA MET A 160 -9.82 2.88 -5.55
C MET A 160 -9.24 3.98 -6.41
N VAL A 161 -8.12 3.71 -7.06
CA VAL A 161 -7.51 4.61 -8.06
C VAL A 161 -7.67 3.99 -9.44
N LEU A 162 -8.40 4.67 -10.31
CA LEU A 162 -8.61 4.25 -11.69
C LEU A 162 -7.99 5.25 -12.66
N GLN A 163 -7.50 4.75 -13.78
CA GLN A 163 -7.09 5.63 -14.88
C GLN A 163 -8.33 6.14 -15.61
N THR A 164 -8.37 7.42 -15.97
CA THR A 164 -9.53 8.00 -16.69
C THR A 164 -9.77 7.37 -18.05
N ILE A 165 -8.74 6.72 -18.64
CA ILE A 165 -8.85 5.98 -19.90
C ILE A 165 -9.59 4.64 -19.74
N ASP A 166 -9.72 4.14 -18.53
CA ASP A 166 -10.35 2.85 -18.18
C ASP A 166 -11.82 3.03 -17.74
N LEU A 167 -12.33 4.26 -17.74
CA LEU A 167 -13.71 4.64 -17.45
C LEU A 167 -14.54 4.73 -18.72
#